data_f33d241d483984e87959ab36318c828b
#
_entry.id   f33d241d483984e87959ab36318c828b
#
_cell.length_a   1.000
_cell.length_b   1.000
_cell.length_c   1.000
_cell.angle_alpha   90.00
_cell.angle_beta   90.00
_cell.angle_gamma   90.00
#
_symmetry.space_group_name_H-M   'P 1'
#
loop_
_entity.id
_entity.type
_entity.pdbx_description
1 polymer ?
#
loop_
_entity_poly.entity_id
_entity_poly.type
_entity_poly.pdbx_seq_one_letter_code
_entity_poly.pdbx_strand_id
1 'polypeptide(L)'
;MPDTELTAHWDGAYAQGETTRSWFETEPVMSLRMIDAAGVRAAAGVVDIGGGTSRLVDHLLARGHDDLTVVDVSAAALRIAQERLEDDAATVQWVRADIRDYSSGRIFDVWHDRAVLHFLTEEVDQRRYRDILDAATGPGAVAVFGGFALDGPTHCSGLPVMRRDANDLADFLGAAWSMIAHDRELHITPSGAVQPFAWATFVRR
;
A
#
# COMPACT_ATOMS: atom_id res chain seq x y z
N MET A 1 -0.93 11.65 -15.56
CA MET A 1 -0.95 12.95 -14.87
C MET A 1 0.51 13.32 -14.59
N PRO A 2 0.98 14.57 -14.82
CA PRO A 2 2.33 14.99 -14.44
C PRO A 2 2.51 14.90 -12.93
N ASP A 3 3.74 14.65 -12.44
CA ASP A 3 4.04 14.43 -11.01
C ASP A 3 3.57 15.56 -10.10
N THR A 4 3.66 16.81 -10.55
CA THR A 4 3.19 17.98 -9.80
C THR A 4 1.66 18.02 -9.62
N GLU A 5 0.89 17.57 -10.61
CA GLU A 5 -0.57 17.50 -10.54
C GLU A 5 -1.04 16.37 -9.64
N LEU A 6 -0.37 15.21 -9.70
CA LEU A 6 -0.68 14.07 -8.83
C LEU A 6 -0.39 14.41 -7.37
N THR A 7 0.76 15.02 -7.09
CA THR A 7 1.11 15.48 -5.75
C THR A 7 0.11 16.50 -5.22
N ALA A 8 -0.25 17.51 -6.02
CA ALA A 8 -1.23 18.52 -5.62
C ALA A 8 -2.63 17.93 -5.36
N HIS A 9 -3.04 16.91 -6.16
CA HIS A 9 -4.29 16.18 -5.95
C HIS A 9 -4.33 15.52 -4.57
N TRP A 10 -3.28 14.76 -4.22
CA TRP A 10 -3.22 14.04 -2.95
C TRP A 10 -3.01 14.97 -1.75
N ASP A 11 -2.13 15.99 -1.85
CA ASP A 11 -2.00 16.99 -0.79
C ASP A 11 -3.33 17.70 -0.53
N GLY A 12 -4.09 18.04 -1.58
CA GLY A 12 -5.43 18.61 -1.46
C GLY A 12 -6.46 17.66 -0.84
N ALA A 13 -6.36 16.35 -1.14
CA ALA A 13 -7.22 15.35 -0.54
C ALA A 13 -7.01 15.30 1.00
N TYR A 14 -5.78 15.30 1.47
CA TYR A 14 -5.48 15.24 2.92
C TYR A 14 -5.69 16.56 3.66
N ALA A 15 -5.65 17.71 2.99
CA ALA A 15 -5.96 19.00 3.59
C ALA A 15 -7.40 19.09 4.16
N GLN A 16 -8.31 18.21 3.72
CA GLN A 16 -9.70 18.16 4.20
C GLN A 16 -9.93 17.19 5.39
N GLY A 17 -8.85 16.65 5.96
CA GLY A 17 -8.88 15.70 7.06
C GLY A 17 -8.81 14.23 6.62
N GLU A 18 -8.11 13.41 7.40
CA GLU A 18 -7.87 12.00 7.09
C GLU A 18 -9.10 11.11 7.29
N THR A 19 -9.85 11.36 8.39
CA THR A 19 -10.94 10.46 8.84
C THR A 19 -12.17 10.47 7.96
N THR A 20 -12.27 11.44 7.04
CA THR A 20 -13.39 11.53 6.08
C THR A 20 -13.10 10.85 4.75
N ARG A 21 -11.88 10.38 4.55
CA ARG A 21 -11.47 9.73 3.29
C ARG A 21 -12.12 8.35 3.15
N SER A 22 -12.55 8.01 1.94
CA SER A 22 -13.24 6.74 1.68
C SER A 22 -12.39 5.50 1.99
N TRP A 23 -11.08 5.63 2.04
CA TRP A 23 -10.13 4.57 2.37
C TRP A 23 -9.69 4.54 3.84
N PHE A 24 -10.21 5.47 4.67
CA PHE A 24 -9.82 5.55 6.08
C PHE A 24 -10.28 4.33 6.86
N GLU A 25 -9.37 3.82 7.68
CA GLU A 25 -9.59 2.72 8.64
C GLU A 25 -8.92 3.08 9.97
N THR A 26 -9.64 2.87 11.07
CA THR A 26 -9.05 2.96 12.43
C THR A 26 -8.12 1.79 12.71
N GLU A 27 -8.49 0.61 12.20
CA GLU A 27 -7.70 -0.61 12.30
C GLU A 27 -7.56 -1.21 10.90
N PRO A 28 -6.35 -1.36 10.36
CA PRO A 28 -6.11 -1.96 9.04
C PRO A 28 -6.14 -3.50 9.15
N VAL A 29 -7.30 -4.03 9.54
CA VAL A 29 -7.49 -5.46 9.89
C VAL A 29 -7.04 -6.37 8.76
N MET A 30 -7.41 -6.06 7.52
CA MET A 30 -7.06 -6.91 6.40
C MET A 30 -5.58 -6.84 6.05
N SER A 31 -4.97 -5.66 6.06
CA SER A 31 -3.52 -5.51 5.87
C SER A 31 -2.74 -6.35 6.89
N LEU A 32 -3.08 -6.24 8.16
CA LEU A 32 -2.43 -7.00 9.24
C LEU A 32 -2.65 -8.51 9.08
N ARG A 33 -3.88 -8.94 8.78
CA ARG A 33 -4.20 -10.34 8.56
C ARG A 33 -3.42 -10.95 7.39
N MET A 34 -3.28 -10.21 6.29
CA MET A 34 -2.55 -10.68 5.10
C MET A 34 -1.04 -10.73 5.33
N ILE A 35 -0.49 -9.82 6.15
CA ILE A 35 0.90 -9.88 6.62
C ILE A 35 1.10 -11.08 7.56
N ASP A 36 0.20 -11.27 8.53
CA ASP A 36 0.26 -12.37 9.50
C ASP A 36 0.19 -13.76 8.81
N ALA A 37 -0.61 -13.89 7.74
CA ALA A 37 -0.73 -15.13 6.96
C ALA A 37 0.60 -15.58 6.34
N ALA A 38 1.54 -14.66 6.13
CA ALA A 38 2.88 -14.97 5.62
C ALA A 38 3.89 -15.30 6.74
N GLY A 39 3.51 -15.23 8.01
CA GLY A 39 4.40 -15.51 9.14
C GLY A 39 5.56 -14.51 9.27
N VAL A 40 5.32 -13.26 8.93
CA VAL A 40 6.33 -12.18 8.96
C VAL A 40 6.82 -11.95 10.39
N ARG A 41 8.14 -11.90 10.58
CA ARG A 41 8.75 -11.63 11.88
C ARG A 41 8.82 -10.13 12.16
N ALA A 42 8.82 -9.73 13.43
CA ALA A 42 8.92 -8.33 13.84
C ALA A 42 10.19 -7.62 13.33
N ALA A 43 11.30 -8.36 13.19
CA ALA A 43 12.56 -7.84 12.65
C ALA A 43 12.61 -7.76 11.11
N ALA A 44 11.50 -8.05 10.41
CA ALA A 44 11.43 -7.96 8.96
C ALA A 44 11.37 -6.50 8.52
N GLY A 45 12.15 -6.16 7.49
CA GLY A 45 12.06 -4.85 6.85
C GLY A 45 10.78 -4.72 6.03
N VAL A 46 9.90 -3.82 6.43
CA VAL A 46 8.59 -3.59 5.79
C VAL A 46 8.57 -2.27 5.06
N VAL A 47 8.07 -2.26 3.82
CA VAL A 47 7.71 -1.03 3.12
C VAL A 47 6.21 -0.97 2.87
N ASP A 48 5.59 0.15 3.25
CA ASP A 48 4.19 0.47 3.00
C ASP A 48 4.08 1.51 1.88
N ILE A 49 3.60 1.06 0.72
CA ILE A 49 3.50 1.87 -0.49
C ILE A 49 2.16 2.62 -0.50
N GLY A 50 2.26 3.96 -0.62
CA GLY A 50 1.09 4.83 -0.49
C GLY A 50 0.52 4.81 0.92
N GLY A 51 1.38 4.57 1.93
CA GLY A 51 0.93 4.47 3.32
C GLY A 51 0.23 5.73 3.84
N GLY A 52 0.62 6.89 3.33
CA GLY A 52 -0.09 8.15 3.60
C GLY A 52 -0.37 8.37 5.08
N THR A 53 -1.67 8.49 5.41
CA THR A 53 -2.16 8.58 6.79
C THR A 53 -2.61 7.23 7.35
N SER A 54 -2.33 6.11 6.68
CA SER A 54 -2.67 4.76 7.14
C SER A 54 -2.18 4.52 8.57
N ARG A 55 -2.97 3.76 9.32
CA ARG A 55 -2.61 3.33 10.68
C ARG A 55 -1.87 1.99 10.69
N LEU A 56 -1.49 1.48 9.53
CA LEU A 56 -0.73 0.23 9.46
C LEU A 56 0.60 0.35 10.21
N VAL A 57 1.32 1.45 10.00
CA VAL A 57 2.60 1.72 10.67
C VAL A 57 2.45 1.77 12.19
N ASP A 58 1.37 2.39 12.72
CA ASP A 58 1.07 2.44 14.17
C ASP A 58 0.92 1.02 14.75
N HIS A 59 0.15 0.18 14.06
CA HIS A 59 -0.09 -1.21 14.50
C HIS A 59 1.15 -2.11 14.36
N LEU A 60 1.97 -1.90 13.35
CA LEU A 60 3.23 -2.64 13.19
C LEU A 60 4.24 -2.26 14.29
N LEU A 61 4.38 -0.97 14.62
CA LEU A 61 5.19 -0.50 15.76
C LEU A 61 4.71 -1.11 17.07
N ALA A 62 3.40 -1.07 17.34
CA ALA A 62 2.80 -1.67 18.54
C ALA A 62 3.03 -3.19 18.64
N ARG A 63 3.28 -3.88 17.52
CA ARG A 63 3.63 -5.31 17.43
C ARG A 63 5.13 -5.57 17.51
N GLY A 64 5.95 -4.51 17.68
CA GLY A 64 7.40 -4.58 17.83
C GLY A 64 8.17 -4.64 16.52
N HIS A 65 7.57 -4.26 15.38
CA HIS A 65 8.34 -4.04 14.16
C HIS A 65 9.14 -2.74 14.31
N ASP A 66 10.43 -2.78 13.97
CA ASP A 66 11.39 -1.68 14.14
C ASP A 66 12.11 -1.27 12.84
N ASP A 67 11.84 -1.96 11.73
CA ASP A 67 12.39 -1.64 10.41
C ASP A 67 11.24 -1.33 9.42
N LEU A 68 10.67 -0.14 9.55
CA LEU A 68 9.50 0.31 8.79
C LEU A 68 9.86 1.47 7.87
N THR A 69 9.39 1.40 6.63
CA THR A 69 9.46 2.48 5.64
C THR A 69 8.07 2.78 5.13
N VAL A 70 7.69 4.04 5.10
CA VAL A 70 6.44 4.51 4.49
C VAL A 70 6.77 5.38 3.29
N VAL A 71 6.25 5.01 2.13
CA VAL A 71 6.43 5.75 0.87
C VAL A 71 5.10 6.35 0.46
N ASP A 72 5.05 7.67 0.24
CA ASP A 72 3.86 8.34 -0.29
C ASP A 72 4.25 9.56 -1.14
N VAL A 73 3.43 9.89 -2.13
CA VAL A 73 3.63 11.06 -2.98
C VAL A 73 3.25 12.36 -2.24
N SER A 74 2.35 12.28 -1.25
CA SER A 74 1.85 13.41 -0.47
C SER A 74 2.72 13.69 0.76
N ALA A 75 3.41 14.83 0.74
CA ALA A 75 4.11 15.32 1.93
C ALA A 75 3.15 15.66 3.07
N ALA A 76 1.94 16.11 2.76
CA ALA A 76 0.92 16.43 3.75
C ALA A 76 0.46 15.16 4.50
N ALA A 77 0.25 14.06 3.79
CA ALA A 77 -0.13 12.79 4.39
C ALA A 77 0.96 12.24 5.33
N LEU A 78 2.22 12.22 4.86
CA LEU A 78 3.35 11.76 5.67
C LEU A 78 3.50 12.60 6.94
N ARG A 79 3.35 13.92 6.85
CA ARG A 79 3.43 14.80 8.01
C ARG A 79 2.31 14.52 9.03
N ILE A 80 1.08 14.27 8.59
CA ILE A 80 -0.04 13.91 9.48
C ILE A 80 0.27 12.61 10.23
N ALA A 81 0.81 11.59 9.54
CA ALA A 81 1.18 10.34 10.18
C ALA A 81 2.33 10.51 11.18
N GLN A 82 3.34 11.31 10.84
CA GLN A 82 4.45 11.65 11.74
C GLN A 82 3.97 12.40 13.00
N GLU A 83 3.10 13.42 12.83
CA GLU A 83 2.53 14.15 13.94
C GLU A 83 1.70 13.26 14.88
N ARG A 84 0.98 12.28 14.32
CA ARG A 84 0.19 11.30 15.09
C ARG A 84 1.06 10.33 15.90
N LEU A 85 2.20 9.90 15.34
CA LEU A 85 3.12 8.96 16.00
C LEU A 85 4.04 9.62 17.02
N GLU A 86 4.13 10.94 17.03
CA GLU A 86 4.96 11.71 17.97
C GLU A 86 6.42 11.22 17.96
N ASP A 87 6.95 10.82 19.11
CA ASP A 87 8.34 10.35 19.24
C ASP A 87 8.60 9.06 18.47
N ASP A 88 7.60 8.19 18.29
CA ASP A 88 7.72 6.92 17.55
C ASP A 88 7.95 7.17 16.06
N ALA A 89 7.59 8.34 15.53
CA ALA A 89 7.85 8.71 14.14
C ALA A 89 9.35 8.67 13.77
N ALA A 90 10.25 8.86 14.74
CA ALA A 90 11.70 8.82 14.52
C ALA A 90 12.22 7.42 14.22
N THR A 91 11.46 6.36 14.50
CA THR A 91 11.82 4.96 14.23
C THR A 91 11.42 4.50 12.84
N VAL A 92 10.65 5.30 12.11
CA VAL A 92 10.12 4.99 10.77
C VAL A 92 10.87 5.80 9.71
N GLN A 93 11.22 5.17 8.61
CA GLN A 93 11.75 5.87 7.44
C GLN A 93 10.59 6.42 6.59
N TRP A 94 10.53 7.74 6.47
CA TRP A 94 9.52 8.43 5.67
C TRP A 94 10.11 8.87 4.33
N VAL A 95 9.50 8.41 3.23
CA VAL A 95 9.98 8.69 1.88
C VAL A 95 8.88 9.36 1.07
N ARG A 96 9.10 10.61 0.67
CA ARG A 96 8.23 11.28 -0.29
C ARG A 96 8.67 10.91 -1.70
N ALA A 97 7.90 10.07 -2.40
CA ALA A 97 8.17 9.68 -3.77
C ALA A 97 6.89 9.26 -4.51
N ASP A 98 6.85 9.49 -5.81
CA ASP A 98 5.96 8.75 -6.69
C ASP A 98 6.52 7.33 -6.82
N ILE A 99 5.65 6.32 -6.67
CA ILE A 99 6.08 4.92 -6.76
C ILE A 99 6.72 4.60 -8.12
N ARG A 100 6.33 5.31 -9.17
CA ARG A 100 6.89 5.12 -10.51
C ARG A 100 8.36 5.55 -10.62
N ASP A 101 8.83 6.39 -9.70
CA ASP A 101 10.21 6.91 -9.66
C ASP A 101 10.96 6.48 -8.39
N TYR A 102 10.32 5.66 -7.55
CA TYR A 102 10.91 5.20 -6.30
C TYR A 102 12.08 4.25 -6.54
N SER A 103 13.15 4.46 -5.78
CA SER A 103 14.29 3.55 -5.70
C SER A 103 14.66 3.37 -4.23
N SER A 104 14.51 2.15 -3.72
CA SER A 104 14.68 1.88 -2.30
C SER A 104 16.13 1.97 -1.82
N GLY A 105 17.11 1.68 -2.70
CA GLY A 105 18.51 1.51 -2.33
C GLY A 105 18.77 0.33 -1.39
N ARG A 106 17.74 -0.45 -1.03
CA ARG A 106 17.80 -1.61 -0.13
C ARG A 106 16.75 -2.66 -0.51
N ILE A 107 16.88 -3.84 0.09
CA ILE A 107 15.93 -4.95 -0.03
C ILE A 107 15.01 -4.94 1.18
N PHE A 108 13.71 -5.16 0.96
CA PHE A 108 12.68 -5.34 1.97
C PHE A 108 12.24 -6.80 2.03
N ASP A 109 11.87 -7.25 3.23
CA ASP A 109 11.26 -8.56 3.45
C ASP A 109 9.76 -8.54 3.15
N VAL A 110 9.11 -7.39 3.32
CA VAL A 110 7.68 -7.20 3.09
C VAL A 110 7.45 -5.95 2.27
N TRP A 111 6.71 -6.12 1.16
CA TRP A 111 6.13 -5.07 0.35
C TRP A 111 4.63 -5.06 0.58
N HIS A 112 4.09 -3.98 1.11
CA HIS A 112 2.66 -3.81 1.30
C HIS A 112 2.16 -2.68 0.38
N ASP A 113 1.06 -2.94 -0.31
CA ASP A 113 0.35 -1.97 -1.17
C ASP A 113 -1.16 -2.11 -0.96
N ARG A 114 -1.76 -1.10 -0.38
CA ARG A 114 -3.21 -0.98 -0.32
C ARG A 114 -3.68 0.19 -1.17
N ALA A 115 -4.20 -0.12 -2.34
CA ALA A 115 -4.83 0.85 -3.24
C ALA A 115 -3.89 1.88 -3.89
N VAL A 116 -2.62 1.50 -4.17
CA VAL A 116 -1.71 2.30 -5.02
C VAL A 116 -1.59 1.70 -6.42
N LEU A 117 -1.28 0.41 -6.53
CA LEU A 117 -1.18 -0.29 -7.81
C LEU A 117 -2.44 -0.11 -8.67
N HIS A 118 -3.60 0.01 -8.06
CA HIS A 118 -4.86 0.17 -8.79
C HIS A 118 -4.97 1.51 -9.54
N PHE A 119 -4.22 2.55 -9.18
CA PHE A 119 -4.16 3.81 -9.92
C PHE A 119 -3.27 3.74 -11.17
N LEU A 120 -2.42 2.73 -11.27
CA LEU A 120 -1.56 2.53 -12.44
C LEU A 120 -2.35 1.82 -13.54
N THR A 121 -3.10 2.60 -14.32
CA THR A 121 -3.96 2.09 -15.40
C THR A 121 -3.20 1.82 -16.69
N GLU A 122 -2.06 2.49 -16.89
CA GLU A 122 -1.23 2.34 -18.08
C GLU A 122 -0.24 1.19 -17.93
N GLU A 123 -0.09 0.39 -18.97
CA GLU A 123 0.80 -0.78 -18.96
C GLU A 123 2.27 -0.42 -18.69
N VAL A 124 2.72 0.74 -19.16
CA VAL A 124 4.09 1.23 -18.91
C VAL A 124 4.33 1.49 -17.43
N ASP A 125 3.36 2.09 -16.73
CA ASP A 125 3.47 2.37 -15.30
C ASP A 125 3.40 1.09 -14.47
N GLN A 126 2.58 0.11 -14.89
CA GLN A 126 2.51 -1.20 -14.25
C GLN A 126 3.81 -1.99 -14.38
N ARG A 127 4.44 -1.98 -15.57
CA ARG A 127 5.76 -2.61 -15.76
C ARG A 127 6.80 -1.96 -14.86
N ARG A 128 6.83 -0.63 -14.82
CA ARG A 128 7.76 0.14 -13.98
C ARG A 128 7.57 -0.18 -12.50
N TYR A 129 6.32 -0.24 -12.02
CA TYR A 129 6.01 -0.65 -10.66
C TYR A 129 6.55 -2.06 -10.35
N ARG A 130 6.32 -3.02 -11.24
CA ARG A 130 6.83 -4.39 -11.05
C ARG A 130 8.36 -4.43 -11.03
N ASP A 131 9.04 -3.68 -11.91
CA ASP A 131 10.50 -3.61 -11.92
C ASP A 131 11.04 -3.03 -10.60
N ILE A 132 10.35 -2.03 -10.02
CA ILE A 132 10.68 -1.44 -8.72
C ILE A 132 10.47 -2.44 -7.58
N LEU A 133 9.33 -3.12 -7.56
CA LEU A 133 9.04 -4.20 -6.60
C LEU A 133 10.13 -5.29 -6.66
N ASP A 134 10.47 -5.75 -7.87
CA ASP A 134 11.48 -6.79 -8.07
C ASP A 134 12.89 -6.31 -7.67
N ALA A 135 13.23 -5.05 -7.88
CA ALA A 135 14.49 -4.47 -7.45
C ALA A 135 14.57 -4.25 -5.92
N ALA A 136 13.43 -4.01 -5.27
CA ALA A 136 13.34 -3.72 -3.84
C ALA A 136 13.11 -4.96 -2.96
N THR A 137 12.98 -6.16 -3.54
CA THR A 137 12.71 -7.41 -2.80
C THR A 137 13.69 -8.49 -3.20
N GLY A 138 13.83 -9.53 -2.39
CA GLY A 138 14.67 -10.70 -2.65
C GLY A 138 13.88 -12.01 -2.58
N PRO A 139 14.52 -13.17 -2.87
CA PRO A 139 13.89 -14.47 -2.65
C PRO A 139 13.41 -14.64 -1.20
N GLY A 140 12.20 -15.13 -1.02
CA GLY A 140 11.54 -15.25 0.28
C GLY A 140 10.79 -14.00 0.73
N ALA A 141 10.92 -12.87 0.04
CA ALA A 141 10.15 -11.67 0.36
C ALA A 141 8.65 -11.89 0.15
N VAL A 142 7.86 -11.21 0.93
CA VAL A 142 6.39 -11.22 0.91
C VAL A 142 5.87 -9.97 0.22
N ALA A 143 4.89 -10.10 -0.66
CA ALA A 143 4.17 -8.97 -1.22
C ALA A 143 2.67 -9.11 -0.90
N VAL A 144 2.10 -8.08 -0.28
CA VAL A 144 0.69 -7.98 0.09
C VAL A 144 0.04 -6.90 -0.77
N PHE A 145 -1.01 -7.26 -1.47
CA PHE A 145 -1.79 -6.33 -2.29
C PHE A 145 -3.25 -6.31 -1.85
N GLY A 146 -3.79 -5.09 -1.72
CA GLY A 146 -5.21 -4.84 -1.56
C GLY A 146 -5.69 -3.76 -2.53
N GLY A 147 -6.75 -4.02 -3.28
CA GLY A 147 -7.29 -3.06 -4.23
C GLY A 147 -8.75 -3.34 -4.54
N PHE A 148 -9.43 -2.48 -5.30
CA PHE A 148 -10.82 -2.72 -5.65
C PHE A 148 -10.99 -4.01 -6.43
N ALA A 149 -11.90 -4.86 -5.96
CA ALA A 149 -12.32 -6.10 -6.63
C ALA A 149 -13.05 -5.79 -7.95
N LEU A 150 -13.23 -6.81 -8.81
CA LEU A 150 -13.84 -6.66 -10.15
C LEU A 150 -15.26 -6.04 -10.13
N ASP A 151 -15.99 -6.22 -9.03
CA ASP A 151 -17.31 -5.63 -8.78
C ASP A 151 -17.26 -4.35 -7.92
N GLY A 152 -16.05 -3.86 -7.59
CA GLY A 152 -15.83 -2.61 -6.87
C GLY A 152 -15.98 -1.37 -7.76
N PRO A 153 -15.76 -0.17 -7.20
CA PRO A 153 -15.80 1.08 -7.93
C PRO A 153 -14.78 1.15 -9.08
N THR A 154 -15.08 1.89 -10.14
CA THR A 154 -14.17 2.15 -11.27
C THR A 154 -13.33 3.41 -11.07
N HIS A 155 -13.59 4.17 -10.02
CA HIS A 155 -12.87 5.40 -9.65
C HIS A 155 -12.63 5.44 -8.15
N CYS A 156 -11.50 6.01 -7.76
CA CYS A 156 -11.14 6.33 -6.37
C CYS A 156 -10.62 7.76 -6.32
N SER A 157 -11.12 8.58 -5.38
CA SER A 157 -10.74 10.01 -5.28
C SER A 157 -10.88 10.78 -6.61
N GLY A 158 -11.86 10.43 -7.44
CA GLY A 158 -12.05 11.05 -8.76
C GLY A 158 -11.13 10.55 -9.87
N LEU A 159 -10.17 9.68 -9.55
CA LEU A 159 -9.24 9.09 -10.53
C LEU A 159 -9.72 7.71 -10.97
N PRO A 160 -9.51 7.33 -12.25
CA PRO A 160 -9.82 5.99 -12.73
C PRO A 160 -8.90 4.97 -12.08
N VAL A 161 -9.43 3.76 -11.83
CA VAL A 161 -8.65 2.65 -11.26
C VAL A 161 -8.81 1.38 -12.08
N MET A 162 -7.75 0.57 -12.07
CA MET A 162 -7.77 -0.79 -12.58
C MET A 162 -8.15 -1.74 -11.44
N ARG A 163 -9.31 -2.40 -11.57
CA ARG A 163 -9.79 -3.41 -10.65
C ARG A 163 -9.12 -4.74 -10.95
N ARG A 164 -8.79 -5.50 -9.90
CA ARG A 164 -8.14 -6.80 -10.04
C ARG A 164 -8.70 -7.79 -9.02
N ASP A 165 -8.75 -9.06 -9.39
CA ASP A 165 -8.88 -10.15 -8.43
C ASP A 165 -7.50 -10.74 -8.10
N ALA A 166 -7.47 -11.80 -7.28
CA ALA A 166 -6.22 -12.44 -6.88
C ALA A 166 -5.49 -13.12 -8.06
N ASN A 167 -6.21 -13.59 -9.08
CA ASN A 167 -5.60 -14.20 -10.27
C ASN A 167 -4.98 -13.12 -11.17
N ASP A 168 -5.67 -11.98 -11.35
CA ASP A 168 -5.12 -10.83 -12.09
C ASP A 168 -3.82 -10.33 -11.44
N LEU A 169 -3.74 -10.34 -10.10
CA LEU A 169 -2.51 -10.00 -9.36
C LEU A 169 -1.41 -11.05 -9.58
N ALA A 170 -1.76 -12.34 -9.60
CA ALA A 170 -0.81 -13.42 -9.88
C ALA A 170 -0.25 -13.32 -11.31
N ASP A 171 -1.10 -13.04 -12.29
CA ASP A 171 -0.69 -12.81 -13.68
C ASP A 171 0.20 -11.57 -13.82
N PHE A 172 -0.14 -10.50 -13.11
CA PHE A 172 0.66 -9.28 -13.06
C PHE A 172 2.07 -9.53 -12.53
N LEU A 173 2.19 -10.28 -11.42
CA LEU A 173 3.48 -10.56 -10.77
C LEU A 173 4.29 -11.63 -11.53
N GLY A 174 3.62 -12.57 -12.20
CA GLY A 174 4.25 -13.61 -12.99
C GLY A 174 4.92 -14.72 -12.17
N ALA A 175 5.68 -15.59 -12.84
CA ALA A 175 6.20 -16.83 -12.29
C ALA A 175 7.23 -16.67 -11.14
N ALA A 176 7.79 -15.48 -10.95
CA ALA A 176 8.72 -15.21 -9.85
C ALA A 176 8.02 -15.17 -8.48
N TRP A 177 6.70 -15.08 -8.45
CA TRP A 177 5.91 -14.98 -7.23
C TRP A 177 4.92 -16.12 -7.11
N SER A 178 4.72 -16.61 -5.90
CA SER A 178 3.72 -17.67 -5.58
C SER A 178 2.69 -17.10 -4.63
N MET A 179 1.42 -17.15 -5.03
CA MET A 179 0.31 -16.79 -4.14
C MET A 179 0.23 -17.78 -2.97
N ILE A 180 0.18 -17.28 -1.75
CA ILE A 180 0.06 -18.09 -0.52
C ILE A 180 -1.25 -17.84 0.23
N ALA A 181 -1.88 -16.69 0.02
CA ALA A 181 -3.18 -16.36 0.61
C ALA A 181 -3.93 -15.38 -0.30
N HIS A 182 -5.24 -15.45 -0.27
CA HIS A 182 -6.12 -14.42 -0.84
C HIS A 182 -7.40 -14.32 -0.03
N ASP A 183 -8.04 -13.16 -0.07
CA ASP A 183 -9.29 -12.89 0.62
C ASP A 183 -10.08 -11.79 -0.08
N ARG A 184 -11.28 -11.54 0.43
CA ARG A 184 -12.16 -10.48 -0.02
C ARG A 184 -12.64 -9.67 1.19
N GLU A 185 -12.64 -8.37 1.03
CA GLU A 185 -13.13 -7.43 2.03
C GLU A 185 -14.31 -6.62 1.46
N LEU A 186 -15.30 -6.34 2.31
CA LEU A 186 -16.30 -5.31 2.08
C LEU A 186 -15.96 -4.12 2.96
N HIS A 187 -15.07 -3.26 2.47
CA HIS A 187 -14.67 -2.05 3.18
C HIS A 187 -15.85 -1.10 3.29
N ILE A 188 -16.15 -0.66 4.51
CA ILE A 188 -17.20 0.32 4.78
C ILE A 188 -16.54 1.68 4.97
N THR A 189 -16.80 2.60 4.04
CA THR A 189 -16.26 3.96 4.12
C THR A 189 -16.85 4.72 5.30
N PRO A 190 -16.22 5.81 5.77
CA PRO A 190 -16.80 6.68 6.82
C PRO A 190 -18.19 7.22 6.46
N SER A 191 -18.54 7.33 5.19
CA SER A 191 -19.88 7.74 4.73
C SER A 191 -20.90 6.59 4.66
N GLY A 192 -20.49 5.35 5.00
CA GLY A 192 -21.34 4.15 4.97
C GLY A 192 -21.44 3.46 3.60
N ALA A 193 -20.71 3.91 2.59
CA ALA A 193 -20.65 3.22 1.31
C ALA A 193 -19.82 1.93 1.42
N VAL A 194 -20.22 0.88 0.69
CA VAL A 194 -19.48 -0.38 0.64
C VAL A 194 -18.58 -0.38 -0.57
N GLN A 195 -17.31 -0.66 -0.35
CA GLN A 195 -16.28 -0.80 -1.39
C GLN A 195 -15.68 -2.22 -1.33
N PRO A 196 -16.00 -3.09 -2.29
CA PRO A 196 -15.39 -4.42 -2.38
C PRO A 196 -13.90 -4.33 -2.73
N PHE A 197 -13.06 -4.96 -1.89
CA PHE A 197 -11.62 -5.14 -2.12
C PHE A 197 -11.30 -6.60 -2.37
N ALA A 198 -10.34 -6.86 -3.23
CA ALA A 198 -9.64 -8.12 -3.36
C ALA A 198 -8.25 -7.99 -2.74
N TRP A 199 -7.86 -8.99 -1.98
CA TRP A 199 -6.57 -9.08 -1.30
C TRP A 199 -5.83 -10.33 -1.75
N ALA A 200 -4.51 -10.21 -1.90
CA ALA A 200 -3.65 -11.37 -2.13
C ALA A 200 -2.27 -11.16 -1.53
N THR A 201 -1.70 -12.25 -1.01
CA THR A 201 -0.34 -12.32 -0.47
C THR A 201 0.48 -13.29 -1.29
N PHE A 202 1.68 -12.89 -1.64
CA PHE A 202 2.61 -13.65 -2.45
C PHE A 202 3.95 -13.78 -1.75
N VAL A 203 4.67 -14.86 -2.05
CA VAL A 203 6.07 -15.05 -1.67
C VAL A 203 6.92 -15.13 -2.93
N ARG A 204 8.03 -14.41 -2.93
CA ARG A 204 9.02 -14.43 -4.01
C ARG A 204 9.82 -15.74 -3.99
N ARG A 205 9.93 -16.38 -5.14
CA ARG A 205 10.71 -17.62 -5.32
C ARG A 205 12.21 -17.38 -5.34
#